data_f30305359c16955fbc15b2e766688fcf
#
_entry.id   f30305359c16955fbc15b2e766688fcf
#
_cell.length_a   1.000
_cell.length_b   1.000
_cell.length_c   1.000
_cell.angle_alpha   90.00
_cell.angle_beta   90.00
_cell.angle_gamma   90.00
#
_symmetry.space_group_name_H-M   'P 1'
#
loop_
_entity.id
_entity.type
_entity.pdbx_description
1 polymer ?
#
loop_
_entity_poly.entity_id
_entity_poly.type
_entity_poly.pdbx_seq_one_letter_code
_entity_poly.pdbx_strand_id
1 'polypeptide(L)'
;MAAPTYSLGKTLLKIDNVCLEYDGSPVLSGVTAEVRDIIVPGRVQGQVVGILGPSGCGKTTLFRIIAGLLSPTSGRVSVNGFDRPVIAGEVGVVAQSYPLFEHRTVLGNLMLGAMKKEKNAGAAREKVMGFLKEFGLEDKYNLYPAQLSGGQRQRCAIIQQILCSEHFLLMDEPFSGLDLIMLEKTCELIAKVADMDDLNTIIVVTHDVTAACSVADHLWLMGHAPGEDGNTLPGSRIVKQYNLIDRDLCWHPSIITTARFTDFVREVKEEFRRL
;
A
#
# COMPACT_ATOMS: atom_id res chain seq x y z
N MET A 1 -3.27 0.36 27.70
CA MET A 1 -3.92 1.66 27.40
C MET A 1 -5.24 1.36 26.75
N ALA A 2 -6.24 2.25 26.84
CA ALA A 2 -7.50 2.07 26.08
C ALA A 2 -7.20 2.24 24.58
N ALA A 3 -7.89 1.46 23.74
CA ALA A 3 -7.78 1.62 22.28
C ALA A 3 -8.07 3.07 21.89
N PRO A 4 -7.38 3.62 20.89
CA PRO A 4 -7.58 5.01 20.48
C PRO A 4 -9.03 5.23 20.02
N THR A 5 -9.63 6.34 20.44
CA THR A 5 -10.97 6.72 19.99
C THR A 5 -10.87 7.26 18.56
N TYR A 6 -11.54 6.62 17.62
CA TYR A 6 -11.62 7.06 16.23
C TYR A 6 -13.06 6.91 15.71
N SER A 7 -13.35 7.53 14.59
CA SER A 7 -14.59 7.34 13.84
C SER A 7 -14.29 7.03 12.37
N LEU A 8 -15.24 6.40 11.69
CA LEU A 8 -15.12 6.08 10.27
C LEU A 8 -15.83 7.14 9.44
N GLY A 9 -15.07 7.78 8.55
CA GLY A 9 -15.54 8.77 7.59
C GLY A 9 -16.08 8.14 6.30
N LYS A 10 -15.84 8.84 5.18
CA LYS A 10 -16.24 8.40 3.83
C LYS A 10 -15.50 7.16 3.38
N THR A 11 -16.10 6.43 2.43
CA THR A 11 -15.41 5.33 1.73
C THR A 11 -14.32 5.88 0.82
N LEU A 12 -13.09 5.43 1.01
CA LEU A 12 -11.92 5.81 0.19
C LEU A 12 -11.66 4.80 -0.93
N LEU A 13 -11.76 3.50 -0.62
CA LEU A 13 -11.64 2.40 -1.59
C LEU A 13 -12.79 1.43 -1.39
N LYS A 14 -13.42 1.00 -2.48
CA LYS A 14 -14.39 -0.10 -2.47
C LYS A 14 -14.01 -1.13 -3.53
N ILE A 15 -13.87 -2.37 -3.11
CA ILE A 15 -13.74 -3.56 -3.96
C ILE A 15 -15.06 -4.30 -3.84
N ASP A 16 -15.80 -4.40 -4.95
CA ASP A 16 -17.16 -4.91 -4.97
C ASP A 16 -17.26 -6.14 -5.84
N ASN A 17 -17.25 -7.31 -5.19
CA ASN A 17 -17.40 -8.65 -5.79
C ASN A 17 -16.51 -8.87 -7.02
N VAL A 18 -15.23 -8.51 -6.92
CA VAL A 18 -14.27 -8.62 -8.02
C VAL A 18 -13.93 -10.07 -8.31
N CYS A 19 -14.15 -10.48 -9.58
CA CYS A 19 -13.73 -11.76 -10.12
C CYS A 19 -12.81 -11.53 -11.32
N LEU A 20 -11.84 -12.42 -11.49
CA LEU A 20 -10.99 -12.47 -12.67
C LEU A 20 -10.67 -13.92 -13.03
N GLU A 21 -10.80 -14.26 -14.29
CA GLU A 21 -10.43 -15.55 -14.85
C GLU A 21 -9.59 -15.37 -16.12
N TYR A 22 -8.71 -16.32 -16.36
CA TYR A 22 -7.98 -16.46 -17.62
C TYR A 22 -8.32 -17.83 -18.22
N ASP A 23 -8.81 -17.87 -19.44
CA ASP A 23 -9.17 -19.09 -20.17
C ASP A 23 -10.06 -20.03 -19.34
N GLY A 24 -11.04 -19.46 -18.63
CA GLY A 24 -11.97 -20.20 -17.77
C GLY A 24 -11.38 -20.64 -16.42
N SER A 25 -10.12 -20.32 -16.13
CA SER A 25 -9.48 -20.61 -14.85
C SER A 25 -9.57 -19.41 -13.91
N PRO A 26 -10.30 -19.48 -12.80
CA PRO A 26 -10.48 -18.36 -11.88
C PRO A 26 -9.20 -18.08 -11.11
N VAL A 27 -8.76 -16.82 -11.16
CA VAL A 27 -7.63 -16.28 -10.35
C VAL A 27 -8.16 -15.56 -9.13
N LEU A 28 -9.20 -14.74 -9.31
CA LEU A 28 -9.91 -14.04 -8.24
C LEU A 28 -11.39 -14.42 -8.27
N SER A 29 -11.99 -14.64 -7.10
CA SER A 29 -13.37 -15.09 -6.99
C SER A 29 -14.09 -14.36 -5.87
N GLY A 30 -14.90 -13.32 -6.22
CA GLY A 30 -15.74 -12.60 -5.28
C GLY A 30 -14.96 -11.79 -4.23
N VAL A 31 -13.86 -11.16 -4.63
CA VAL A 31 -13.08 -10.30 -3.72
C VAL A 31 -13.90 -9.08 -3.35
N THR A 32 -14.18 -8.92 -2.05
CA THR A 32 -14.95 -7.80 -1.51
C THR A 32 -14.25 -7.23 -0.29
N ALA A 33 -14.01 -5.92 -0.31
CA ALA A 33 -13.43 -5.18 0.79
C ALA A 33 -13.73 -3.68 0.66
N GLU A 34 -13.64 -2.99 1.78
CA GLU A 34 -13.82 -1.54 1.84
C GLU A 34 -12.76 -0.92 2.75
N VAL A 35 -12.24 0.23 2.33
CA VAL A 35 -11.39 1.10 3.15
C VAL A 35 -12.14 2.40 3.38
N ARG A 36 -12.35 2.75 4.64
CA ARG A 36 -12.99 3.99 5.05
C ARG A 36 -11.97 4.90 5.69
N ASP A 37 -12.17 6.18 5.52
CA ASP A 37 -11.39 7.22 6.18
C ASP A 37 -11.41 7.03 7.70
N ILE A 38 -10.24 7.15 8.35
CA ILE A 38 -10.06 7.01 9.80
C ILE A 38 -9.89 8.40 10.37
N ILE A 39 -10.87 8.87 11.12
CA ILE A 39 -10.88 10.19 11.73
C ILE A 39 -10.48 10.08 13.19
N VAL A 40 -9.28 10.57 13.52
CA VAL A 40 -8.77 10.65 14.90
C VAL A 40 -8.81 12.11 15.36
N PRO A 41 -9.55 12.46 16.43
CA PRO A 41 -9.65 13.84 16.90
C PRO A 41 -8.28 14.45 17.22
N GLY A 42 -7.99 15.61 16.62
CA GLY A 42 -6.78 16.39 16.90
C GLY A 42 -5.48 15.84 16.30
N ARG A 43 -5.57 14.87 15.38
CA ARG A 43 -4.41 14.27 14.70
C ARG A 43 -4.68 14.11 13.22
N VAL A 44 -3.68 14.46 12.38
CA VAL A 44 -3.65 14.04 10.97
C VAL A 44 -3.33 12.55 10.96
N GLN A 45 -4.17 11.75 10.33
CA GLN A 45 -4.04 10.30 10.33
C GLN A 45 -4.47 9.72 9.01
N GLY A 46 -3.51 9.37 8.16
CA GLY A 46 -3.72 8.48 7.05
C GLY A 46 -3.72 7.02 7.49
N GLN A 47 -3.77 6.09 6.55
CA GLN A 47 -3.89 4.67 6.88
C GLN A 47 -3.08 3.76 5.96
N VAL A 48 -2.73 2.60 6.49
CA VAL A 48 -2.03 1.55 5.76
C VAL A 48 -2.86 0.26 5.77
N VAL A 49 -3.11 -0.28 4.58
CA VAL A 49 -3.78 -1.56 4.39
C VAL A 49 -2.76 -2.59 3.89
N GLY A 50 -2.53 -3.63 4.67
CA GLY A 50 -1.70 -4.76 4.26
C GLY A 50 -2.52 -5.83 3.54
N ILE A 51 -2.11 -6.23 2.32
CA ILE A 51 -2.64 -7.40 1.63
C ILE A 51 -1.58 -8.50 1.71
N LEU A 52 -1.88 -9.52 2.50
CA LEU A 52 -0.98 -10.61 2.80
C LEU A 52 -1.52 -11.92 2.21
N GLY A 53 -0.65 -12.73 1.60
CA GLY A 53 -1.05 -14.04 1.07
C GLY A 53 0.14 -14.78 0.47
N PRO A 54 0.03 -16.10 0.24
CA PRO A 54 1.10 -16.90 -0.36
C PRO A 54 1.42 -16.45 -1.79
N SER A 55 2.61 -16.85 -2.26
CA SER A 55 2.99 -16.57 -3.65
C SER A 55 2.02 -17.28 -4.62
N GLY A 56 1.65 -16.57 -5.69
CA GLY A 56 0.72 -17.12 -6.69
C GLY A 56 -0.77 -16.98 -6.36
N CYS A 57 -1.18 -16.54 -5.17
CA CYS A 57 -2.59 -16.38 -4.82
C CYS A 57 -3.30 -15.17 -5.45
N GLY A 58 -2.74 -14.53 -6.47
CA GLY A 58 -3.41 -13.45 -7.19
C GLY A 58 -3.28 -12.05 -6.56
N LYS A 59 -2.40 -11.83 -5.56
CA LYS A 59 -2.17 -10.48 -4.97
C LYS A 59 -1.79 -9.43 -6.01
N THR A 60 -0.81 -9.74 -6.87
CA THR A 60 -0.39 -8.84 -7.96
C THR A 60 -1.51 -8.60 -8.98
N THR A 61 -2.40 -9.56 -9.17
CA THR A 61 -3.58 -9.42 -10.01
C THR A 61 -4.58 -8.43 -9.40
N LEU A 62 -4.91 -8.61 -8.11
CA LEU A 62 -5.75 -7.66 -7.37
C LEU A 62 -5.12 -6.27 -7.33
N PHE A 63 -3.82 -6.18 -7.08
CA PHE A 63 -3.04 -4.95 -7.14
C PHE A 63 -3.24 -4.21 -8.46
N ARG A 64 -3.10 -4.90 -9.61
CA ARG A 64 -3.30 -4.30 -10.94
C ARG A 64 -4.73 -3.82 -11.16
N ILE A 65 -5.73 -4.53 -10.62
CA ILE A 65 -7.13 -4.11 -10.71
C ILE A 65 -7.36 -2.85 -9.86
N ILE A 66 -6.83 -2.79 -8.63
CA ILE A 66 -6.93 -1.60 -7.77
C ILE A 66 -6.20 -0.40 -8.41
N ALA A 67 -5.10 -0.64 -9.12
CA ALA A 67 -4.36 0.40 -9.84
C ALA A 67 -5.06 0.88 -11.14
N GLY A 68 -6.17 0.25 -11.55
CA GLY A 68 -6.82 0.53 -12.83
C GLY A 68 -6.04 0.07 -14.06
N LEU A 69 -5.05 -0.83 -13.86
CA LEU A 69 -4.19 -1.35 -14.92
C LEU A 69 -4.72 -2.66 -15.52
N LEU A 70 -5.72 -3.25 -14.90
CA LEU A 70 -6.38 -4.48 -15.34
C LEU A 70 -7.86 -4.39 -15.03
N SER A 71 -8.72 -4.71 -16.00
CA SER A 71 -10.16 -4.80 -15.78
C SER A 71 -10.53 -6.19 -15.25
N PRO A 72 -11.37 -6.30 -14.21
CA PRO A 72 -11.87 -7.59 -13.75
C PRO A 72 -12.86 -8.19 -14.77
N THR A 73 -13.08 -9.51 -14.72
CA THR A 73 -14.11 -10.20 -15.51
C THR A 73 -15.51 -9.78 -15.03
N SER A 74 -15.69 -9.59 -13.73
CA SER A 74 -16.91 -9.05 -13.12
C SER A 74 -16.60 -8.33 -11.81
N GLY A 75 -17.58 -7.56 -11.32
CA GLY A 75 -17.37 -6.68 -10.17
C GLY A 75 -16.65 -5.39 -10.56
N ARG A 76 -16.31 -4.57 -9.57
CA ARG A 76 -15.62 -3.30 -9.79
C ARG A 76 -14.78 -2.87 -8.59
N VAL A 77 -13.79 -2.01 -8.86
CA VAL A 77 -13.06 -1.25 -7.85
C VAL A 77 -13.31 0.23 -8.07
N SER A 78 -13.63 0.96 -7.02
CA SER A 78 -13.79 2.41 -7.05
C SER A 78 -12.98 3.06 -5.92
N VAL A 79 -12.47 4.28 -6.18
CA VAL A 79 -11.66 5.07 -5.25
C VAL A 79 -12.27 6.46 -5.04
N ASN A 80 -11.93 7.13 -3.95
CA ASN A 80 -12.37 8.49 -3.63
C ASN A 80 -13.91 8.69 -3.60
N GLY A 81 -14.67 7.63 -3.34
CA GLY A 81 -16.14 7.68 -3.33
C GLY A 81 -16.78 7.85 -4.71
N PHE A 82 -16.03 7.72 -5.80
CA PHE A 82 -16.60 7.75 -7.14
C PHE A 82 -17.46 6.51 -7.43
N ASP A 83 -18.64 6.70 -8.02
CA ASP A 83 -19.50 5.60 -8.46
C ASP A 83 -19.14 5.12 -9.88
N ARG A 84 -17.86 4.96 -10.15
CA ARG A 84 -17.31 4.43 -11.39
C ARG A 84 -16.06 3.59 -11.12
N PRO A 85 -15.68 2.70 -12.05
CA PRO A 85 -14.42 1.98 -11.93
C PRO A 85 -13.21 2.93 -11.87
N VAL A 86 -12.21 2.52 -11.08
CA VAL A 86 -10.89 3.16 -11.05
C VAL A 86 -10.23 3.12 -12.41
N ILE A 87 -9.53 4.19 -12.77
CA ILE A 87 -8.76 4.27 -14.01
C ILE A 87 -7.27 4.44 -13.74
N ALA A 88 -6.44 4.01 -14.69
CA ALA A 88 -4.98 4.12 -14.57
C ALA A 88 -4.54 5.57 -14.34
N GLY A 89 -3.68 5.78 -13.32
CA GLY A 89 -3.14 7.07 -12.92
C GLY A 89 -3.93 7.80 -11.82
N GLU A 90 -5.05 7.27 -11.34
CA GLU A 90 -5.73 7.75 -10.12
C GLU A 90 -5.03 7.26 -8.86
N VAL A 91 -4.44 6.08 -8.93
CA VAL A 91 -3.69 5.44 -7.86
C VAL A 91 -2.22 5.44 -8.22
N GLY A 92 -1.35 5.89 -7.31
CA GLY A 92 0.09 5.82 -7.45
C GLY A 92 0.58 4.38 -7.28
N VAL A 93 1.55 3.97 -8.10
CA VAL A 93 2.07 2.60 -8.09
C VAL A 93 3.58 2.61 -7.89
N VAL A 94 4.03 2.01 -6.81
CA VAL A 94 5.45 1.75 -6.52
C VAL A 94 5.70 0.26 -6.71
N ALA A 95 6.27 -0.10 -7.85
CA ALA A 95 6.64 -1.48 -8.15
C ALA A 95 7.92 -1.86 -7.39
N GLN A 96 8.12 -3.16 -7.15
CA GLN A 96 9.26 -3.73 -6.41
C GLN A 96 10.63 -3.27 -6.92
N SER A 97 10.80 -3.03 -8.22
CA SER A 97 12.06 -2.58 -8.83
C SER A 97 12.31 -1.08 -8.73
N TYR A 98 11.36 -0.31 -8.16
CA TYR A 98 11.43 1.15 -8.06
C TYR A 98 11.83 1.83 -9.38
N PRO A 99 11.05 1.66 -10.46
CA PRO A 99 11.41 2.13 -11.79
C PRO A 99 11.46 3.67 -11.83
N LEU A 100 12.59 4.18 -12.31
CA LEU A 100 12.82 5.59 -12.58
C LEU A 100 13.36 5.72 -14.01
N PHE A 101 13.19 6.88 -14.63
CA PHE A 101 13.77 7.16 -15.95
C PHE A 101 15.28 7.33 -15.82
N GLU A 102 16.06 6.34 -16.24
CA GLU A 102 17.53 6.27 -16.07
C GLU A 102 18.27 7.43 -16.75
N HIS A 103 17.70 7.99 -17.82
CA HIS A 103 18.25 9.13 -18.57
C HIS A 103 17.92 10.50 -17.98
N ARG A 104 17.21 10.53 -16.84
CA ARG A 104 16.83 11.75 -16.12
C ARG A 104 17.46 11.77 -14.73
N THR A 105 17.81 12.97 -14.27
CA THR A 105 18.23 13.16 -12.87
C THR A 105 17.06 12.86 -11.91
N VAL A 106 17.35 12.75 -10.63
CA VAL A 106 16.34 12.68 -9.56
C VAL A 106 15.32 13.80 -9.72
N LEU A 107 15.79 15.06 -9.80
CA LEU A 107 14.90 16.21 -10.03
C LEU A 107 14.08 16.03 -11.30
N GLY A 108 14.68 15.61 -12.41
CA GLY A 108 14.00 15.40 -13.68
C GLY A 108 12.91 14.32 -13.61
N ASN A 109 13.12 13.26 -12.83
CA ASN A 109 12.13 12.22 -12.57
C ASN A 109 10.94 12.78 -11.76
N LEU A 110 11.22 13.51 -10.69
CA LEU A 110 10.19 14.02 -9.78
C LEU A 110 9.38 15.16 -10.40
N MET A 111 10.02 16.00 -11.22
CA MET A 111 9.33 17.06 -11.96
C MET A 111 8.22 16.54 -12.88
N LEU A 112 8.36 15.34 -13.44
CA LEU A 112 7.29 14.73 -14.26
C LEU A 112 5.99 14.56 -13.48
N GLY A 113 6.09 14.09 -12.22
CA GLY A 113 4.94 13.96 -11.34
C GLY A 113 4.37 15.31 -10.93
N ALA A 114 5.25 16.21 -10.47
CA ALA A 114 4.83 17.52 -10.00
C ALA A 114 4.13 18.36 -11.09
N MET A 115 4.64 18.34 -12.32
CA MET A 115 4.05 19.07 -13.46
C MET A 115 2.68 18.53 -13.89
N LYS A 116 2.28 17.33 -13.47
CA LYS A 116 0.93 16.82 -13.71
C LYS A 116 -0.13 17.64 -12.94
N LYS A 117 0.22 18.15 -11.76
CA LYS A 117 -0.68 18.88 -10.86
C LYS A 117 -0.40 20.38 -10.86
N GLU A 118 0.86 20.78 -10.92
CA GLU A 118 1.29 22.17 -10.84
C GLU A 118 1.40 22.78 -12.25
N LYS A 119 0.71 23.90 -12.46
CA LYS A 119 0.73 24.61 -13.75
C LYS A 119 2.02 25.42 -13.99
N ASN A 120 2.79 25.69 -12.93
CA ASN A 120 3.99 26.51 -12.97
C ASN A 120 5.23 25.68 -12.62
N ALA A 121 6.23 25.66 -13.48
CA ALA A 121 7.47 24.92 -13.27
C ALA A 121 8.25 25.36 -12.01
N GLY A 122 8.16 26.63 -11.62
CA GLY A 122 8.76 27.16 -10.38
C GLY A 122 8.10 26.54 -9.15
N ALA A 123 6.77 26.55 -9.08
CA ALA A 123 6.00 25.94 -7.99
C ALA A 123 6.21 24.41 -7.94
N ALA A 124 6.22 23.74 -9.11
CA ALA A 124 6.53 22.33 -9.19
C ALA A 124 7.93 22.03 -8.63
N ARG A 125 8.94 22.83 -8.97
CA ARG A 125 10.31 22.67 -8.47
C ARG A 125 10.38 22.89 -6.96
N GLU A 126 9.75 23.91 -6.43
CA GLU A 126 9.71 24.21 -5.00
C GLU A 126 9.11 23.02 -4.22
N LYS A 127 7.99 22.51 -4.70
CA LYS A 127 7.33 21.32 -4.12
C LYS A 127 8.24 20.09 -4.15
N VAL A 128 8.89 19.82 -5.28
CA VAL A 128 9.86 18.71 -5.41
C VAL A 128 11.02 18.88 -4.43
N MET A 129 11.60 20.09 -4.31
CA MET A 129 12.70 20.33 -3.38
C MET A 129 12.25 20.18 -1.92
N GLY A 130 11.01 20.55 -1.59
CA GLY A 130 10.40 20.29 -0.28
C GLY A 130 10.38 18.79 0.05
N PHE A 131 9.85 17.96 -0.85
CA PHE A 131 9.85 16.51 -0.68
C PHE A 131 11.27 15.92 -0.62
N LEU A 132 12.20 16.38 -1.44
CA LEU A 132 13.59 15.90 -1.39
C LEU A 132 14.23 16.17 -0.02
N LYS A 133 14.00 17.36 0.55
CA LYS A 133 14.46 17.71 1.89
C LYS A 133 13.81 16.82 2.95
N GLU A 134 12.50 16.66 2.90
CA GLU A 134 11.73 15.87 3.85
C GLU A 134 12.15 14.38 3.87
N PHE A 135 12.53 13.84 2.69
CA PHE A 135 12.97 12.46 2.52
C PHE A 135 14.50 12.29 2.61
N GLY A 136 15.25 13.35 2.96
CA GLY A 136 16.70 13.31 3.12
C GLY A 136 17.44 13.02 1.81
N LEU A 137 17.01 13.67 0.73
CA LEU A 137 17.55 13.52 -0.62
C LEU A 137 17.89 14.88 -1.27
N GLU A 138 17.92 15.95 -0.49
CA GLU A 138 18.14 17.32 -0.99
C GLU A 138 19.48 17.51 -1.72
N ASP A 139 20.51 16.77 -1.35
CA ASP A 139 21.82 16.78 -1.97
C ASP A 139 21.93 15.83 -3.19
N LYS A 140 20.89 15.05 -3.48
CA LYS A 140 20.85 14.04 -4.54
C LYS A 140 20.11 14.48 -5.81
N TYR A 141 19.52 15.68 -5.85
CA TYR A 141 18.61 16.11 -6.91
C TYR A 141 19.24 16.09 -8.33
N ASN A 142 20.56 16.26 -8.44
CA ASN A 142 21.29 16.22 -9.71
C ASN A 142 21.82 14.83 -10.09
N LEU A 143 21.73 13.83 -9.19
CA LEU A 143 22.18 12.47 -9.48
C LEU A 143 21.20 11.75 -10.41
N TYR A 144 21.73 10.77 -11.14
CA TYR A 144 20.93 9.84 -11.95
C TYR A 144 20.54 8.61 -11.11
N PRO A 145 19.45 7.89 -11.47
CA PRO A 145 19.01 6.71 -10.73
C PRO A 145 20.11 5.66 -10.49
N ALA A 146 20.98 5.43 -11.47
CA ALA A 146 22.11 4.49 -11.35
C ALA A 146 23.14 4.87 -10.25
N GLN A 147 23.12 6.12 -9.78
CA GLN A 147 24.05 6.63 -8.75
C GLN A 147 23.42 6.57 -7.35
N LEU A 148 22.17 6.12 -7.23
CA LEU A 148 21.45 6.03 -5.98
C LEU A 148 21.63 4.66 -5.33
N SER A 149 21.68 4.62 -3.99
CA SER A 149 21.48 3.37 -3.26
C SER A 149 20.03 2.86 -3.41
N GLY A 150 19.80 1.58 -3.14
CA GLY A 150 18.45 0.99 -3.21
C GLY A 150 17.41 1.77 -2.40
N GLY A 151 17.73 2.14 -1.14
CA GLY A 151 16.82 2.94 -0.30
C GLY A 151 16.64 4.38 -0.79
N GLN A 152 17.65 5.00 -1.42
CA GLN A 152 17.49 6.31 -2.07
C GLN A 152 16.57 6.22 -3.29
N ARG A 153 16.73 5.16 -4.10
CA ARG A 153 15.90 4.88 -5.27
C ARG A 153 14.44 4.63 -4.87
N GLN A 154 14.22 3.84 -3.82
CA GLN A 154 12.91 3.61 -3.24
C GLN A 154 12.23 4.92 -2.83
N ARG A 155 12.90 5.77 -2.04
CA ARG A 155 12.37 7.08 -1.64
C ARG A 155 12.04 7.97 -2.83
N CYS A 156 12.90 8.01 -3.85
CA CYS A 156 12.61 8.75 -5.09
C CYS A 156 11.35 8.24 -5.79
N ALA A 157 11.18 6.92 -5.92
CA ALA A 157 10.00 6.32 -6.55
C ALA A 157 8.72 6.63 -5.77
N ILE A 158 8.77 6.58 -4.43
CA ILE A 158 7.64 6.96 -3.57
C ILE A 158 7.28 8.44 -3.77
N ILE A 159 8.24 9.36 -3.69
CA ILE A 159 8.01 10.79 -3.92
C ILE A 159 7.40 11.03 -5.30
N GLN A 160 7.90 10.35 -6.34
CA GLN A 160 7.36 10.48 -7.70
C GLN A 160 5.88 10.13 -7.74
N GLN A 161 5.47 9.04 -7.07
CA GLN A 161 4.08 8.62 -7.05
C GLN A 161 3.18 9.54 -6.19
N ILE A 162 3.65 10.02 -5.05
CA ILE A 162 2.95 11.03 -4.24
C ILE A 162 2.68 12.31 -5.06
N LEU A 163 3.64 12.73 -5.85
CA LEU A 163 3.50 13.89 -6.71
C LEU A 163 2.51 13.66 -7.87
N CYS A 164 2.34 12.42 -8.34
CA CYS A 164 1.46 12.06 -9.46
C CYS A 164 0.02 11.76 -9.05
N SER A 165 -0.17 11.08 -7.92
CA SER A 165 -1.46 10.54 -7.47
C SER A 165 -2.10 11.39 -6.39
N GLU A 166 -3.40 11.13 -6.11
CA GLU A 166 -4.12 11.76 -5.01
C GLU A 166 -4.46 10.69 -3.97
N HIS A 167 -3.89 10.84 -2.78
CA HIS A 167 -4.22 10.08 -1.57
C HIS A 167 -4.06 8.54 -1.63
N PHE A 168 -3.82 7.94 -2.80
CA PHE A 168 -3.66 6.48 -2.93
C PHE A 168 -2.27 6.10 -3.43
N LEU A 169 -1.63 5.20 -2.70
CA LEU A 169 -0.33 4.64 -3.06
C LEU A 169 -0.34 3.13 -2.88
N LEU A 170 -0.12 2.38 -3.96
CA LEU A 170 0.07 0.95 -3.93
C LEU A 170 1.55 0.61 -3.97
N MET A 171 2.00 -0.27 -3.07
CA MET A 171 3.37 -0.77 -3.01
C MET A 171 3.38 -2.30 -3.17
N ASP A 172 4.10 -2.78 -4.16
CA ASP A 172 4.26 -4.23 -4.42
C ASP A 172 5.58 -4.71 -3.82
N GLU A 173 5.50 -5.58 -2.82
CA GLU A 173 6.63 -6.21 -2.11
C GLU A 173 7.72 -5.21 -1.64
N PRO A 174 7.37 -4.12 -0.93
CA PRO A 174 8.33 -3.07 -0.57
C PRO A 174 9.40 -3.52 0.43
N PHE A 175 9.23 -4.70 1.04
CA PHE A 175 10.14 -5.26 2.06
C PHE A 175 11.05 -6.34 1.52
N SER A 176 10.87 -6.76 0.26
CA SER A 176 11.60 -7.88 -0.32
C SER A 176 13.10 -7.64 -0.40
N GLY A 177 13.89 -8.58 0.12
CA GLY A 177 15.35 -8.52 0.07
C GLY A 177 16.00 -7.49 1.01
N LEU A 178 15.25 -6.93 1.96
CA LEU A 178 15.76 -6.00 2.95
C LEU A 178 16.32 -6.75 4.17
N ASP A 179 17.43 -6.26 4.71
CA ASP A 179 17.87 -6.63 6.06
C ASP A 179 16.96 -5.99 7.13
N LEU A 180 17.10 -6.41 8.38
CA LEU A 180 16.25 -5.95 9.48
C LEU A 180 16.24 -4.42 9.64
N ILE A 181 17.41 -3.77 9.54
CA ILE A 181 17.54 -2.32 9.71
C ILE A 181 16.84 -1.57 8.58
N MET A 182 17.01 -2.07 7.35
CA MET A 182 16.35 -1.47 6.18
C MET A 182 14.84 -1.72 6.18
N LEU A 183 14.39 -2.86 6.70
CA LEU A 183 12.97 -3.16 6.89
C LEU A 183 12.33 -2.15 7.86
N GLU A 184 12.93 -1.93 9.04
CA GLU A 184 12.45 -0.95 10.02
C GLU A 184 12.36 0.45 9.41
N LYS A 185 13.40 0.91 8.71
CA LYS A 185 13.39 2.21 8.01
C LYS A 185 12.33 2.30 6.93
N THR A 186 12.02 1.20 6.24
CA THR A 186 10.96 1.17 5.23
C THR A 186 9.59 1.23 5.89
N CYS A 187 9.39 0.56 7.03
CA CYS A 187 8.17 0.67 7.82
C CYS A 187 7.94 2.11 8.31
N GLU A 188 8.98 2.75 8.88
CA GLU A 188 8.94 4.15 9.30
C GLU A 188 8.60 5.10 8.12
N LEU A 189 9.18 4.84 6.95
CA LEU A 189 8.91 5.62 5.74
C LEU A 189 7.47 5.49 5.29
N ILE A 190 6.90 4.29 5.29
CA ILE A 190 5.50 4.03 4.92
C ILE A 190 4.56 4.74 5.90
N ALA A 191 4.79 4.61 7.21
CA ALA A 191 4.01 5.30 8.23
C ALA A 191 4.08 6.82 8.06
N LYS A 192 5.29 7.36 7.85
CA LYS A 192 5.48 8.79 7.59
C LYS A 192 4.68 9.27 6.37
N VAL A 193 4.68 8.54 5.27
CA VAL A 193 3.92 8.89 4.06
C VAL A 193 2.41 8.84 4.33
N ALA A 194 1.93 7.86 5.09
CA ALA A 194 0.53 7.80 5.49
C ALA A 194 0.13 9.06 6.27
N ASP A 195 0.92 9.45 7.25
CA ASP A 195 0.64 10.59 8.15
C ASP A 195 0.84 11.99 7.51
N MET A 196 1.21 12.07 6.24
CA MET A 196 1.35 13.37 5.53
C MET A 196 0.02 14.04 5.21
N ASP A 197 -1.08 13.28 5.12
CA ASP A 197 -2.43 13.76 4.80
C ASP A 197 -3.47 12.80 5.36
N ASP A 198 -4.58 13.30 5.89
CA ASP A 198 -5.65 12.50 6.51
C ASP A 198 -6.26 11.47 5.55
N LEU A 199 -6.29 11.78 4.25
CA LEU A 199 -6.88 10.89 3.24
C LEU A 199 -5.87 9.90 2.65
N ASN A 200 -4.58 10.00 3.01
CA ASN A 200 -3.58 9.09 2.47
C ASN A 200 -3.89 7.65 2.83
N THR A 201 -4.04 6.84 1.81
CA THR A 201 -4.27 5.40 1.92
C THR A 201 -3.16 4.67 1.19
N ILE A 202 -2.30 4.00 1.95
CA ILE A 202 -1.23 3.18 1.41
C ILE A 202 -1.68 1.74 1.44
N ILE A 203 -1.59 1.06 0.30
CA ILE A 203 -1.89 -0.36 0.19
C ILE A 203 -0.57 -1.09 -0.06
N VAL A 204 -0.18 -1.94 0.87
CA VAL A 204 1.06 -2.73 0.79
C VAL A 204 0.70 -4.17 0.48
N VAL A 205 1.20 -4.68 -0.63
CA VAL A 205 1.06 -6.10 -1.00
C VAL A 205 2.37 -6.81 -0.67
N THR A 206 2.31 -7.84 0.16
CA THR A 206 3.50 -8.60 0.56
C THR A 206 3.16 -10.03 0.99
N HIS A 207 4.19 -10.87 1.09
CA HIS A 207 4.14 -12.19 1.72
C HIS A 207 4.85 -12.22 3.09
N ASP A 208 5.49 -11.10 3.50
CA ASP A 208 6.12 -10.98 4.82
C ASP A 208 5.11 -10.61 5.89
N VAL A 209 4.72 -11.61 6.70
CA VAL A 209 3.74 -11.45 7.78
C VAL A 209 4.17 -10.42 8.79
N THR A 210 5.44 -10.46 9.21
CA THR A 210 5.94 -9.58 10.28
C THR A 210 5.98 -8.13 9.82
N ALA A 211 6.49 -7.89 8.61
CA ALA A 211 6.53 -6.56 8.02
C ALA A 211 5.12 -5.98 7.80
N ALA A 212 4.19 -6.80 7.27
CA ALA A 212 2.81 -6.36 7.09
C ALA A 212 2.15 -5.97 8.41
N CYS A 213 2.30 -6.79 9.47
CA CYS A 213 1.77 -6.48 10.80
C CYS A 213 2.41 -5.23 11.44
N SER A 214 3.65 -4.89 11.07
CA SER A 214 4.38 -3.75 11.66
C SER A 214 3.90 -2.39 11.14
N VAL A 215 3.27 -2.35 9.97
CA VAL A 215 2.88 -1.09 9.32
C VAL A 215 1.38 -0.92 9.12
N ALA A 216 0.60 -2.02 9.09
CA ALA A 216 -0.78 -1.98 8.72
C ALA A 216 -1.71 -1.54 9.87
N ASP A 217 -2.70 -0.71 9.53
CA ASP A 217 -3.87 -0.43 10.36
C ASP A 217 -4.97 -1.47 10.11
N HIS A 218 -5.06 -1.93 8.85
CA HIS A 218 -5.92 -3.02 8.42
C HIS A 218 -5.10 -4.09 7.69
N LEU A 219 -5.33 -5.37 8.00
CA LEU A 219 -4.64 -6.48 7.35
C LEU A 219 -5.65 -7.42 6.71
N TRP A 220 -5.51 -7.66 5.41
CA TRP A 220 -6.34 -8.59 4.64
C TRP A 220 -5.54 -9.82 4.27
N LEU A 221 -5.99 -10.98 4.71
CA LEU A 221 -5.43 -12.27 4.29
C LEU A 221 -6.12 -12.72 3.01
N MET A 222 -5.31 -12.95 1.98
CA MET A 222 -5.76 -13.36 0.66
C MET A 222 -5.29 -14.78 0.35
N GLY A 223 -6.20 -15.63 -0.07
CA GLY A 223 -5.93 -17.02 -0.40
C GLY A 223 -7.16 -17.74 -0.91
N HIS A 224 -7.04 -19.07 -1.01
CA HIS A 224 -8.15 -19.93 -1.38
C HIS A 224 -9.03 -20.25 -0.15
N ALA A 225 -10.33 -20.08 -0.28
CA ALA A 225 -11.23 -20.45 0.81
C ALA A 225 -11.45 -21.97 0.83
N PRO A 226 -11.66 -22.58 2.01
CA PRO A 226 -12.07 -23.98 2.12
C PRO A 226 -13.47 -24.16 1.56
N GLY A 227 -13.69 -25.20 0.78
CA GLY A 227 -14.99 -25.69 0.37
C GLY A 227 -15.63 -26.61 1.42
N GLU A 228 -16.92 -26.87 1.28
CA GLU A 228 -17.67 -27.73 2.20
C GLU A 228 -17.19 -29.19 2.18
N ASP A 229 -16.61 -29.61 1.07
CA ASP A 229 -16.06 -30.96 0.85
C ASP A 229 -14.59 -31.12 1.31
N GLY A 230 -14.00 -30.09 1.93
CA GLY A 230 -12.61 -30.05 2.37
C GLY A 230 -11.60 -29.71 1.25
N ASN A 231 -12.04 -29.58 0.00
CA ASN A 231 -11.22 -29.05 -1.08
C ASN A 231 -11.16 -27.52 -1.03
N THR A 232 -10.15 -26.92 -1.66
CA THR A 232 -10.08 -25.46 -1.80
C THR A 232 -10.98 -24.98 -2.93
N LEU A 233 -11.73 -23.89 -2.68
CA LEU A 233 -12.53 -23.26 -3.72
C LEU A 233 -11.64 -22.62 -4.78
N PRO A 234 -12.02 -22.69 -6.06
CA PRO A 234 -11.25 -22.07 -7.13
C PRO A 234 -11.26 -20.54 -7.04
N GLY A 235 -10.13 -19.93 -7.40
CA GLY A 235 -9.92 -18.49 -7.31
C GLY A 235 -9.72 -18.00 -5.89
N SER A 236 -8.80 -17.06 -5.72
CA SER A 236 -8.47 -16.47 -4.44
C SER A 236 -9.44 -15.37 -4.06
N ARG A 237 -9.60 -15.16 -2.76
CA ARG A 237 -10.41 -14.11 -2.16
C ARG A 237 -9.78 -13.59 -0.87
N ILE A 238 -10.31 -12.52 -0.31
CA ILE A 238 -9.97 -12.11 1.06
C ILE A 238 -10.71 -13.06 2.00
N VAL A 239 -9.95 -13.92 2.68
CA VAL A 239 -10.50 -14.95 3.58
C VAL A 239 -10.63 -14.45 5.02
N LYS A 240 -9.82 -13.45 5.39
CA LYS A 240 -9.87 -12.85 6.74
C LYS A 240 -9.42 -11.40 6.70
N GLN A 241 -10.03 -10.58 7.53
CA GLN A 241 -9.67 -9.18 7.72
C GLN A 241 -9.43 -8.91 9.19
N TYR A 242 -8.38 -8.14 9.49
CA TYR A 242 -8.05 -7.69 10.82
C TYR A 242 -8.03 -6.17 10.88
N ASN A 243 -8.62 -5.61 11.93
CA ASN A 243 -8.48 -4.23 12.31
C ASN A 243 -7.46 -4.16 13.46
N LEU A 244 -6.28 -3.61 13.19
CA LEU A 244 -5.20 -3.53 14.17
C LEU A 244 -5.41 -2.36 15.14
N ILE A 245 -6.20 -1.35 14.74
CA ILE A 245 -6.56 -0.20 15.59
C ILE A 245 -7.36 -0.69 16.78
N ASP A 246 -8.41 -1.49 16.54
CA ASP A 246 -9.28 -2.04 17.60
C ASP A 246 -8.51 -2.99 18.54
N ARG A 247 -7.39 -3.53 18.05
CA ARG A 247 -6.51 -4.41 18.83
C ARG A 247 -5.41 -3.64 19.58
N ASP A 248 -5.36 -2.30 19.45
CA ASP A 248 -4.30 -1.46 20.02
C ASP A 248 -2.90 -1.93 19.57
N LEU A 249 -2.76 -2.18 18.25
CA LEU A 249 -1.56 -2.73 17.60
C LEU A 249 -0.94 -1.79 16.57
N CYS A 250 -1.38 -0.53 16.49
CA CYS A 250 -0.85 0.46 15.57
C CYS A 250 -0.59 1.80 16.26
N TRP A 251 0.15 2.69 15.59
CA TRP A 251 0.45 4.06 16.01
C TRP A 251 1.31 4.21 17.26
N HIS A 252 1.95 3.14 17.70
CA HIS A 252 2.91 3.16 18.83
C HIS A 252 4.33 2.83 18.35
N PRO A 253 5.31 3.70 18.57
CA PRO A 253 6.69 3.48 18.09
C PRO A 253 7.33 2.17 18.57
N SER A 254 6.91 1.66 19.72
CA SER A 254 7.48 0.45 20.33
C SER A 254 6.59 -0.78 20.19
N ILE A 255 5.54 -0.74 19.36
CA ILE A 255 4.53 -1.82 19.29
C ILE A 255 5.16 -3.18 18.96
N ILE A 256 6.13 -3.20 18.06
CA ILE A 256 6.82 -4.40 17.60
C ILE A 256 7.56 -5.15 18.69
N THR A 257 7.91 -4.48 19.80
CA THR A 257 8.62 -5.08 20.93
C THR A 257 7.68 -5.62 22.01
N THR A 258 6.37 -5.48 21.83
CA THR A 258 5.38 -5.91 22.82
C THR A 258 5.00 -7.38 22.68
N ALA A 259 4.66 -8.03 23.79
CA ALA A 259 4.14 -9.40 23.78
C ALA A 259 2.85 -9.49 22.94
N ARG A 260 1.95 -8.49 23.03
CA ARG A 260 0.70 -8.40 22.27
C ARG A 260 0.97 -8.47 20.76
N PHE A 261 1.96 -7.73 20.26
CA PHE A 261 2.35 -7.78 18.86
C PHE A 261 2.88 -9.15 18.45
N THR A 262 3.75 -9.74 19.30
CA THR A 262 4.30 -11.07 19.04
C THR A 262 3.20 -12.15 18.97
N ASP A 263 2.22 -12.08 19.86
CA ASP A 263 1.08 -13.00 19.87
C ASP A 263 0.20 -12.81 18.62
N PHE A 264 -0.03 -11.57 18.22
CA PHE A 264 -0.77 -11.26 16.98
C PHE A 264 -0.05 -11.78 15.73
N VAL A 265 1.26 -11.54 15.61
CA VAL A 265 2.05 -12.07 14.50
C VAL A 265 1.99 -13.60 14.46
N ARG A 266 1.98 -14.25 15.63
CA ARG A 266 1.81 -15.72 15.70
C ARG A 266 0.43 -16.14 15.20
N GLU A 267 -0.65 -15.47 15.64
CA GLU A 267 -2.01 -15.71 15.15
C GLU A 267 -2.07 -15.59 13.63
N VAL A 268 -1.55 -14.50 13.07
CA VAL A 268 -1.55 -14.27 11.61
C VAL A 268 -0.73 -15.33 10.87
N LYS A 269 0.44 -15.73 11.42
CA LYS A 269 1.26 -16.82 10.82
C LYS A 269 0.54 -18.18 10.81
N GLU A 270 -0.24 -18.47 11.84
CA GLU A 270 -1.04 -19.71 11.89
C GLU A 270 -2.14 -19.70 10.83
N GLU A 271 -2.86 -18.60 10.68
CA GLU A 271 -3.87 -18.45 9.62
C GLU A 271 -3.23 -18.48 8.22
N PHE A 272 -2.10 -17.81 8.05
CA PHE A 272 -1.37 -17.77 6.77
C PHE A 272 -0.92 -19.17 6.29
N ARG A 273 -0.60 -20.08 7.23
CA ARG A 273 -0.23 -21.48 6.88
C ARG A 273 -1.41 -22.32 6.41
N ARG A 274 -2.63 -21.86 6.63
CA ARG A 274 -3.87 -22.55 6.23
C ARG A 274 -4.38 -22.10 4.85
N LEU A 275 -3.78 -21.04 4.28
CA LEU A 275 -4.10 -20.52 2.97
C LEU A 275 -3.50 -21.36 1.85
#